data_827080ad034aad89957cab9805aa34be
#
_entry.id   827080ad034aad89957cab9805aa34be
#
_cell.length_a   1.000
_cell.length_b   1.000
_cell.length_c   1.000
_cell.angle_alpha   90.00
_cell.angle_beta   90.00
_cell.angle_gamma   90.00
#
_symmetry.space_group_name_H-M   'P 1'
#
loop_
_entity.id
_entity.type
_entity.pdbx_description
1 polymer ?
#
loop_
_entity_poly.entity_id
_entity_poly.type
_entity_poly.pdbx_seq_one_letter_code
_entity_poly.pdbx_strand_id
1 'polypeptide(L)'
;GIEFPIAKAYAQMRAAELMLHESIRLFEKGDNPGEEANLVKMLAADASWAAAEACVQTHGGFGFAEEYDIERKFRETRLYQVAPISTNLILSYVAEHVLGMPRSY
;
A
#
# COMPACT_ATOMS: atom_id res chain seq x y z
N GLY A 1 6.52 -0.70 22.71
CA GLY A 1 7.12 0.12 21.68
C GLY A 1 7.39 -0.61 20.38
N ILE A 2 8.04 -1.77 20.42
CA ILE A 2 8.40 -2.53 19.20
C ILE A 2 7.18 -3.23 18.58
N GLU A 3 6.32 -3.76 19.41
CA GLU A 3 5.17 -4.55 18.96
C GLU A 3 4.11 -3.72 18.23
N PHE A 4 3.86 -2.50 18.68
CA PHE A 4 2.76 -1.69 18.15
C PHE A 4 2.95 -1.31 16.68
N PRO A 5 4.12 -0.83 16.23
CA PRO A 5 4.32 -0.55 14.80
C PRO A 5 4.15 -1.79 13.92
N ILE A 6 4.62 -2.94 14.39
CA ILE A 6 4.49 -4.21 13.67
C ILE A 6 3.02 -4.63 13.58
N ALA A 7 2.30 -4.57 14.70
CA ALA A 7 0.87 -4.91 14.73
C ALA A 7 0.06 -3.97 13.83
N LYS A 8 0.38 -2.68 13.82
CA LYS A 8 -0.27 -1.71 12.96
C LYS A 8 -0.01 -2.01 11.47
N ALA A 9 1.23 -2.30 11.12
CA ALA A 9 1.58 -2.68 9.74
C ALA A 9 0.84 -3.96 9.31
N TYR A 10 0.74 -4.93 10.19
CA TYR A 10 -0.03 -6.15 9.94
C TYR A 10 -1.52 -5.85 9.69
N ALA A 11 -2.13 -4.99 10.50
CA ALA A 11 -3.53 -4.60 10.32
C ALA A 11 -3.76 -3.91 8.97
N GLN A 12 -2.84 -3.04 8.56
CA GLN A 12 -2.91 -2.38 7.25
C GLN A 12 -2.79 -3.39 6.11
N MET A 13 -1.89 -4.37 6.25
CA MET A 13 -1.74 -5.45 5.27
C MET A 13 -3.03 -6.26 5.15
N ARG A 14 -3.66 -6.60 6.27
CA ARG A 14 -4.92 -7.35 6.27
C ARG A 14 -6.05 -6.57 5.60
N ALA A 15 -6.12 -5.26 5.83
CA ALA A 15 -7.11 -4.41 5.16
C ALA A 15 -6.90 -4.40 3.64
N ALA A 16 -5.65 -4.26 3.20
CA ALA A 16 -5.31 -4.31 1.77
C ALA A 16 -5.66 -5.66 1.15
N GLU A 17 -5.39 -6.75 1.86
CA GLU A 17 -5.70 -8.11 1.41
C GLU A 17 -7.21 -8.32 1.24
N LEU A 18 -8.03 -7.84 2.17
CA LEU A 18 -9.48 -7.92 2.06
C LEU A 18 -10.00 -7.12 0.86
N MET A 19 -9.44 -5.94 0.61
CA MET A 19 -9.79 -5.13 -0.56
C MET A 19 -9.37 -5.83 -1.86
N LEU A 20 -8.21 -6.51 -1.84
CA LEU A 20 -7.76 -7.31 -2.98
C LEU A 20 -8.76 -8.42 -3.31
N HIS A 21 -9.20 -9.16 -2.30
CA HIS A 21 -10.17 -10.23 -2.50
C HIS A 21 -11.49 -9.70 -3.04
N GLU A 22 -11.95 -8.55 -2.56
CA GLU A 22 -13.16 -7.90 -3.09
C GLU A 22 -12.99 -7.49 -4.55
N SER A 23 -11.84 -6.94 -4.91
CA SER A 23 -11.54 -6.58 -6.30
C SER A 23 -11.57 -7.80 -7.21
N ILE A 24 -10.97 -8.92 -6.78
CA ILE A 24 -10.96 -10.17 -7.53
C ILE A 24 -12.39 -10.72 -7.68
N ARG A 25 -13.14 -10.71 -6.59
CA ARG A 25 -14.54 -11.18 -6.58
C ARG A 25 -15.39 -10.44 -7.62
N LEU A 26 -15.27 -9.12 -7.67
CA LEU A 26 -16.00 -8.28 -8.62
C LEU A 26 -15.57 -8.58 -10.05
N PHE A 27 -14.28 -8.71 -10.31
CA PHE A 27 -13.76 -9.03 -11.62
C PHE A 27 -14.27 -10.39 -12.12
N GLU A 28 -14.22 -11.42 -11.28
CA GLU A 28 -14.67 -12.77 -11.63
C GLU A 28 -16.18 -12.83 -11.87
N LYS A 29 -16.94 -12.01 -11.18
CA LYS A 29 -18.39 -11.90 -11.35
C LYS A 29 -18.79 -11.17 -12.65
N GLY A 30 -17.85 -10.48 -13.28
CA GLY A 30 -18.11 -9.68 -14.47
C GLY A 30 -18.47 -8.23 -14.21
N ASP A 31 -18.37 -7.78 -12.95
CA ASP A 31 -18.55 -6.38 -12.58
C ASP A 31 -17.27 -5.59 -12.80
N ASN A 32 -17.37 -4.26 -12.75
CA ASN A 32 -16.21 -3.38 -12.89
C ASN A 32 -15.49 -3.20 -11.54
N PRO A 33 -14.25 -3.69 -11.37
CA PRO A 33 -13.51 -3.54 -10.12
C PRO A 33 -12.67 -2.27 -10.06
N GLY A 34 -12.96 -1.27 -10.89
CA GLY A 34 -12.09 -0.09 -11.04
C GLY A 34 -11.82 0.65 -9.73
N GLU A 35 -12.85 0.86 -8.92
CA GLU A 35 -12.69 1.49 -7.60
C GLU A 35 -11.81 0.64 -6.69
N GLU A 36 -12.16 -0.63 -6.52
CA GLU A 36 -11.48 -1.54 -5.59
C GLU A 36 -10.05 -1.81 -6.03
N ALA A 37 -9.80 -1.95 -7.33
CA ALA A 37 -8.45 -2.16 -7.86
C ALA A 37 -7.54 -0.96 -7.58
N ASN A 38 -8.06 0.26 -7.73
CA ASN A 38 -7.30 1.47 -7.40
C ASN A 38 -7.05 1.58 -5.90
N LEU A 39 -8.08 1.32 -5.09
CA LEU A 39 -7.95 1.36 -3.64
C LEU A 39 -6.94 0.33 -3.13
N VAL A 40 -6.98 -0.91 -3.63
CA VAL A 40 -6.05 -1.94 -3.16
C VAL A 40 -4.61 -1.62 -3.54
N LYS A 41 -4.38 -1.03 -4.71
CA LYS A 41 -3.02 -0.64 -5.12
C LYS A 41 -2.45 0.39 -4.14
N MET A 42 -3.22 1.39 -3.77
CA MET A 42 -2.81 2.40 -2.80
C MET A 42 -2.62 1.80 -1.40
N LEU A 43 -3.59 1.04 -0.91
CA LEU A 43 -3.54 0.43 0.42
C LEU A 43 -2.37 -0.53 0.56
N ALA A 44 -2.12 -1.36 -0.46
CA ALA A 44 -1.00 -2.30 -0.45
C ALA A 44 0.35 -1.58 -0.49
N ALA A 45 0.46 -0.52 -1.28
CA ALA A 45 1.68 0.29 -1.32
C ALA A 45 1.98 0.94 0.03
N ASP A 46 0.97 1.52 0.67
CA ASP A 46 1.10 2.15 1.98
C ASP A 46 1.43 1.11 3.06
N ALA A 47 0.76 -0.04 3.04
CA ALA A 47 1.03 -1.12 3.99
C ALA A 47 2.45 -1.67 3.85
N SER A 48 2.91 -1.84 2.61
CA SER A 48 4.27 -2.30 2.32
C SER A 48 5.32 -1.32 2.85
N TRP A 49 5.11 -0.03 2.61
CA TRP A 49 6.01 1.02 3.09
C TRP A 49 6.05 1.06 4.62
N ALA A 50 4.89 1.03 5.28
CA ALA A 50 4.79 1.03 6.73
C ALA A 50 5.47 -0.18 7.36
N ALA A 51 5.32 -1.36 6.75
CA ALA A 51 5.98 -2.58 7.21
C ALA A 51 7.50 -2.48 7.08
N ALA A 52 7.99 -1.98 5.96
CA ALA A 52 9.42 -1.81 5.73
C ALA A 52 10.03 -0.80 6.73
N GLU A 53 9.34 0.31 6.99
CA GLU A 53 9.77 1.29 7.98
C GLU A 53 9.82 0.70 9.39
N ALA A 54 8.78 -0.04 9.78
CA ALA A 54 8.76 -0.72 11.08
C ALA A 54 9.91 -1.72 11.22
N CYS A 55 10.26 -2.42 10.13
CA CYS A 55 11.39 -3.35 10.13
C CYS A 55 12.72 -2.62 10.31
N VAL A 56 12.96 -1.54 9.58
CA VAL A 56 14.21 -0.76 9.73
C VAL A 56 14.33 -0.23 11.15
N GLN A 57 13.26 0.33 11.69
CA GLN A 57 13.24 0.86 13.04
C GLN A 57 13.52 -0.22 14.08
N THR A 58 12.91 -1.40 13.92
CA THR A 58 13.08 -2.51 14.85
C THR A 58 14.50 -3.06 14.85
N HIS A 59 15.17 -3.09 13.71
CA HIS A 59 16.54 -3.55 13.58
C HIS A 59 17.57 -2.52 14.08
N GLY A 60 17.15 -1.27 14.29
CA GLY A 60 18.07 -0.23 14.70
C GLY A 60 19.20 -0.03 13.68
N GLY A 61 20.44 0.12 14.15
CA GLY A 61 21.59 0.29 13.25
C GLY A 61 21.78 -0.85 12.26
N PHE A 62 21.41 -2.06 12.61
CA PHE A 62 21.48 -3.21 11.71
C PHE A 62 20.50 -3.13 10.53
N GLY A 63 19.48 -2.28 10.62
CA GLY A 63 18.56 -2.03 9.51
C GLY A 63 19.23 -1.42 8.29
N PHE A 64 20.40 -0.79 8.46
CA PHE A 64 21.20 -0.23 7.37
C PHE A 64 22.24 -1.19 6.82
N ALA A 65 22.42 -2.36 7.44
CA ALA A 65 23.44 -3.32 7.03
C ALA A 65 22.93 -4.20 5.86
N GLU A 66 23.77 -4.37 4.86
CA GLU A 66 23.42 -5.15 3.66
C GLU A 66 23.10 -6.61 3.98
N GLU A 67 23.73 -7.18 5.01
CA GLU A 67 23.58 -8.57 5.39
C GLU A 67 22.16 -8.98 5.78
N TYR A 68 21.35 -8.00 6.25
CA TYR A 68 20.00 -8.28 6.72
C TYR A 68 18.91 -8.05 5.66
N ASP A 69 19.28 -7.53 4.49
CA ASP A 69 18.35 -7.25 3.38
C ASP A 69 17.23 -6.22 3.70
N ILE A 70 17.16 -5.71 4.91
CA ILE A 70 16.09 -4.80 5.32
C ILE A 70 16.18 -3.47 4.57
N GLU A 71 17.39 -2.91 4.44
CA GLU A 71 17.61 -1.65 3.74
C GLU A 71 17.22 -1.75 2.25
N ARG A 72 17.47 -2.91 1.63
CA ARG A 72 17.10 -3.16 0.24
C ARG A 72 15.58 -3.19 0.08
N LYS A 73 14.90 -3.93 0.95
CA LYS A 73 13.43 -4.01 0.92
C LYS A 73 12.78 -2.66 1.19
N PHE A 74 13.35 -1.87 2.08
CA PHE A 74 12.88 -0.51 2.35
C PHE A 74 12.95 0.35 1.08
N ARG A 75 14.08 0.32 0.36
CA ARG A 75 14.23 1.05 -0.90
C ARG A 75 13.27 0.53 -1.98
N GLU A 76 13.13 -0.77 -2.12
CA GLU A 76 12.27 -1.39 -3.13
C GLU A 76 10.80 -1.08 -2.91
N THR A 77 10.33 -1.08 -1.68
CA THR A 77 8.90 -0.81 -1.39
C THR A 77 8.49 0.60 -1.75
N ARG A 78 9.42 1.54 -1.80
CA ARG A 78 9.11 2.91 -2.22
C ARG A 78 8.61 2.97 -3.66
N LEU A 79 9.09 2.07 -4.51
CA LEU A 79 8.68 2.00 -5.89
C LEU A 79 7.16 1.84 -6.04
N TYR A 80 6.53 1.06 -5.17
CA TYR A 80 5.10 0.78 -5.27
C TYR A 80 4.22 2.00 -5.04
N GLN A 81 4.73 3.04 -4.43
CA GLN A 81 3.97 4.28 -4.24
C GLN A 81 3.99 5.19 -5.47
N VAL A 82 4.94 4.98 -6.37
CA VAL A 82 5.12 5.85 -7.54
C VAL A 82 4.91 5.13 -8.87
N ALA A 83 4.98 3.80 -8.91
CA ALA A 83 4.92 3.03 -10.15
C ALA A 83 3.98 1.82 -10.01
N PRO A 84 3.32 1.41 -11.10
CA PRO A 84 3.18 2.13 -12.37
C PRO A 84 2.22 3.31 -12.28
N ILE A 85 1.30 3.29 -11.31
CA ILE A 85 0.32 4.34 -11.04
C ILE A 85 0.58 4.91 -9.66
N SER A 86 0.84 6.21 -9.59
CA SER A 86 1.16 6.87 -8.32
C SER A 86 -0.06 6.98 -7.40
N THR A 87 0.20 7.07 -6.10
CA THR A 87 -0.83 7.31 -5.10
C THR A 87 -1.64 8.58 -5.41
N ASN A 88 -0.99 9.63 -5.92
CA ASN A 88 -1.69 10.87 -6.28
C ASN A 88 -2.72 10.66 -7.40
N LEU A 89 -2.38 9.88 -8.42
CA LEU A 89 -3.33 9.55 -9.48
C LEU A 89 -4.50 8.73 -8.97
N ILE A 90 -4.25 7.80 -8.04
CA ILE A 90 -5.32 7.01 -7.43
C ILE A 90 -6.26 7.91 -6.63
N LEU A 91 -5.71 8.82 -5.83
CA LEU A 91 -6.51 9.76 -5.05
C LEU A 91 -7.36 10.66 -5.94
N SER A 92 -6.79 11.14 -7.06
CA SER A 92 -7.56 11.91 -8.06
C SER A 92 -8.70 11.09 -8.64
N TYR A 93 -8.43 9.83 -8.99
CA TYR A 93 -9.47 8.93 -9.50
C TYR A 93 -10.60 8.75 -8.49
N VAL A 94 -10.27 8.47 -7.24
CA VAL A 94 -11.26 8.26 -6.18
C VAL A 94 -12.08 9.53 -5.96
N ALA A 95 -11.43 10.68 -5.91
CA ALA A 95 -12.10 11.95 -5.69
C ALA A 95 -13.10 12.25 -6.82
N GLU A 96 -12.69 12.13 -8.07
CA GLU A 96 -13.53 12.43 -9.22
C GLU A 96 -14.61 11.38 -9.49
N HIS A 97 -14.19 10.12 -9.60
CA HIS A 97 -15.05 9.07 -10.15
C HIS A 97 -15.82 8.28 -9.10
N VAL A 98 -15.37 8.28 -7.85
CA VAL A 98 -16.06 7.60 -6.75
C VAL A 98 -16.86 8.58 -5.93
N LEU A 99 -16.23 9.70 -5.51
CA LEU A 99 -16.86 10.68 -4.63
C LEU A 99 -17.59 11.80 -5.39
N GLY A 100 -17.42 11.87 -6.71
CA GLY A 100 -18.09 12.88 -7.52
C GLY A 100 -17.59 14.30 -7.30
N MET A 101 -16.37 14.47 -6.82
CA MET A 101 -15.78 15.78 -6.58
C MET A 101 -15.35 16.44 -7.90
N PRO A 102 -15.37 17.78 -7.98
CA PRO A 102 -14.89 18.46 -9.18
C PRO A 102 -13.38 18.28 -9.35
N ARG A 103 -12.96 18.21 -10.61
CA ARG A 103 -11.55 18.13 -10.95
C ARG A 103 -10.82 19.39 -10.51
N SER A 104 -9.67 19.23 -9.85
CA SER A 104 -8.93 20.34 -9.26
C SER A 104 -7.73 20.82 -10.09
N TYR A 105 -7.56 20.27 -11.29
CA TYR A 105 -6.43 20.62 -12.17
C TYR A 105 -6.84 20.64 -13.64
#